data_9cc93fb6ced5b87eb477a2ed2f91db91
#
_entry.id   9cc93fb6ced5b87eb477a2ed2f91db91
#
_cell.length_a   1.000
_cell.length_b   1.000
_cell.length_c   1.000
_cell.angle_alpha   90.00
_cell.angle_beta   90.00
_cell.angle_gamma   90.00
#
_symmetry.space_group_name_H-M   'P 1'
#
loop_
_entity.id
_entity.type
_entity.pdbx_description
1 polymer ?
#
loop_
_entity_poly.entity_id
_entity_poly.type
_entity_poly.pdbx_seq_one_letter_code
_entity_poly.pdbx_strand_id
1 'polypeptide(L)'
;MDGMRRLVGRRALVTGSASGIGRSTVLRLTAEGAAAVVNYVGPSDGADEVVEKVSSAGGHAVAVQADVSSEEQVQAMFARASDELGGPIDLLVNNAGIEKPFQLVDMPLEEWNKVLGVNLTGPFLCAREAARGMVGAGAPGVIVNISSVHEVIPWERFGHYCASKAGVKLWAQTIAKELAPRRIRVVNVAPGAIATPINKDVLEDEVKRRAVEAEIPWGRFGEPEEIAAAVAWLASEEAEYVTGTTLFVDGGMTAYPGFI
;
A
#
# COMPACT_ATOMS: atom_id res chain seq x y z
N MET A 1 -16.75 21.23 7.13
CA MET A 1 -17.21 19.86 6.87
C MET A 1 -16.74 19.03 8.04
N ASP A 2 -17.65 18.60 8.88
CA ASP A 2 -17.31 17.63 9.93
C ASP A 2 -16.77 16.39 9.24
N GLY A 3 -15.47 16.13 9.42
CA GLY A 3 -14.80 15.05 8.72
C GLY A 3 -15.44 13.71 9.07
N MET A 4 -15.85 12.94 8.06
CA MET A 4 -16.37 11.60 8.27
C MET A 4 -15.36 10.76 9.05
N ARG A 5 -15.65 10.47 10.31
CA ARG A 5 -14.81 9.63 11.18
C ARG A 5 -15.21 8.16 11.01
N ARG A 6 -14.99 7.61 9.80
CA ARG A 6 -15.42 6.26 9.42
C ARG A 6 -14.58 5.13 10.04
N LEU A 7 -13.41 5.46 10.58
CA LEU A 7 -12.42 4.48 11.01
C LEU A 7 -12.12 4.55 12.52
N VAL A 8 -13.05 5.09 13.30
CA VAL A 8 -12.90 5.18 14.76
C VAL A 8 -12.74 3.78 15.37
N GLY A 9 -11.69 3.63 16.20
CA GLY A 9 -11.38 2.35 16.85
C GLY A 9 -10.60 1.35 16.01
N ARG A 10 -10.33 1.66 14.73
CA ARG A 10 -9.47 0.81 13.88
C ARG A 10 -8.00 0.95 14.27
N ARG A 11 -7.28 -0.15 14.21
CA ARG A 11 -5.83 -0.25 14.42
C ARG A 11 -5.17 -0.58 13.10
N ALA A 12 -4.61 0.46 12.46
CA ALA A 12 -4.00 0.36 11.14
C ALA A 12 -2.49 0.12 11.22
N LEU A 13 -1.96 -0.69 10.31
CA LEU A 13 -0.53 -0.77 10.03
C LEU A 13 -0.33 -0.48 8.54
N VAL A 14 0.51 0.52 8.23
CA VAL A 14 0.83 0.89 6.84
C VAL A 14 2.32 0.66 6.62
N THR A 15 2.68 -0.25 5.72
CA THR A 15 4.08 -0.54 5.45
C THR A 15 4.70 0.50 4.50
N GLY A 16 5.99 0.85 4.72
CA GLY A 16 6.70 1.83 3.91
C GLY A 16 6.04 3.22 3.94
N SER A 17 5.59 3.67 5.11
CA SER A 17 4.73 4.85 5.24
C SER A 17 5.42 6.12 5.73
N ALA A 18 6.76 6.19 5.69
CA ALA A 18 7.51 7.40 5.94
C ALA A 18 7.39 8.47 4.83
N SER A 19 6.93 8.09 3.63
CA SER A 19 6.83 9.00 2.48
C SER A 19 5.71 8.58 1.51
N GLY A 20 5.47 9.40 0.48
CA GLY A 20 4.61 9.09 -0.67
C GLY A 20 3.19 8.64 -0.30
N ILE A 21 2.71 7.63 -1.00
CA ILE A 21 1.35 7.06 -0.80
C ILE A 21 1.15 6.58 0.64
N GLY A 22 2.14 5.90 1.22
CA GLY A 22 2.04 5.38 2.58
C GLY A 22 1.84 6.49 3.62
N ARG A 23 2.61 7.58 3.52
CA ARG A 23 2.47 8.77 4.38
C ARG A 23 1.06 9.37 4.27
N SER A 24 0.60 9.65 3.04
CA SER A 24 -0.73 10.23 2.81
C SER A 24 -1.83 9.27 3.30
N THR A 25 -1.61 7.95 3.18
CA THR A 25 -2.53 6.94 3.70
C THR A 25 -2.62 7.01 5.24
N VAL A 26 -1.49 7.04 5.96
CA VAL A 26 -1.51 7.18 7.43
C VAL A 26 -2.24 8.44 7.84
N LEU A 27 -1.89 9.59 7.24
CA LEU A 27 -2.52 10.88 7.56
C LEU A 27 -4.04 10.84 7.31
N ARG A 28 -4.48 10.20 6.23
CA ARG A 28 -5.89 10.06 5.92
C ARG A 28 -6.61 9.13 6.89
N LEU A 29 -6.08 7.95 7.16
CA LEU A 29 -6.70 6.97 8.07
C LEU A 29 -6.84 7.54 9.48
N THR A 30 -5.81 8.25 9.99
CA THR A 30 -5.84 8.85 11.31
C THR A 30 -6.78 10.05 11.39
N ALA A 31 -6.89 10.86 10.35
CA ALA A 31 -7.90 11.92 10.25
C ALA A 31 -9.34 11.38 10.29
N GLU A 32 -9.55 10.14 9.85
CA GLU A 32 -10.83 9.44 9.92
C GLU A 32 -11.03 8.63 11.22
N GLY A 33 -10.09 8.72 12.17
CA GLY A 33 -10.22 8.19 13.52
C GLY A 33 -9.51 6.88 13.81
N ALA A 34 -8.73 6.33 12.88
CA ALA A 34 -7.88 5.17 13.15
C ALA A 34 -6.67 5.55 14.01
N ALA A 35 -6.18 4.62 14.83
CA ALA A 35 -4.81 4.63 15.32
C ALA A 35 -3.91 3.91 14.32
N ALA A 36 -2.65 4.36 14.12
CA ALA A 36 -1.83 3.84 13.05
C ALA A 36 -0.38 3.53 13.44
N VAL A 37 0.17 2.49 12.84
CA VAL A 37 1.62 2.23 12.82
C VAL A 37 2.21 2.75 11.52
N VAL A 38 3.23 3.58 11.63
CA VAL A 38 4.08 4.07 10.54
C VAL A 38 5.29 3.14 10.44
N ASN A 39 5.25 2.20 9.50
CA ASN A 39 6.41 1.34 9.28
C ASN A 39 7.40 1.99 8.29
N TYR A 40 8.68 1.84 8.59
CA TYR A 40 9.77 2.37 7.79
C TYR A 40 11.01 1.47 7.82
N VAL A 41 11.95 1.72 6.89
CA VAL A 41 13.29 1.13 6.83
C VAL A 41 14.30 2.26 6.68
N GLY A 42 15.48 2.13 7.31
CA GLY A 42 16.51 3.16 7.29
C GLY A 42 16.27 4.27 8.32
N PRO A 43 16.60 5.53 8.02
CA PRO A 43 16.43 6.67 8.94
C PRO A 43 14.97 6.90 9.33
N SER A 44 14.74 7.36 10.56
CA SER A 44 13.39 7.57 11.10
C SER A 44 12.77 8.92 10.75
N ASP A 45 13.55 9.89 10.28
CA ASP A 45 13.13 11.29 10.10
C ASP A 45 11.75 11.44 9.43
N GLY A 46 11.53 10.73 8.32
CA GLY A 46 10.26 10.79 7.62
C GLY A 46 9.10 10.14 8.39
N ALA A 47 9.37 9.08 9.16
CA ALA A 47 8.36 8.43 9.99
C ALA A 47 8.02 9.28 11.20
N ASP A 48 9.02 9.92 11.83
CA ASP A 48 8.86 10.82 12.97
C ASP A 48 8.03 12.05 12.57
N GLU A 49 8.28 12.64 11.39
CA GLU A 49 7.44 13.71 10.85
C GLU A 49 5.97 13.29 10.66
N VAL A 50 5.71 12.06 10.21
CA VAL A 50 4.33 11.56 10.06
C VAL A 50 3.66 11.45 11.43
N VAL A 51 4.35 10.86 12.41
CA VAL A 51 3.86 10.72 13.79
C VAL A 51 3.57 12.10 14.40
N GLU A 52 4.47 13.06 14.23
CA GLU A 52 4.28 14.44 14.73
C GLU A 52 3.04 15.11 14.11
N LYS A 53 2.86 14.99 12.79
CA LYS A 53 1.68 15.54 12.09
C LYS A 53 0.38 14.92 12.58
N VAL A 54 0.36 13.60 12.77
CA VAL A 54 -0.81 12.90 13.31
C VAL A 54 -1.13 13.38 14.72
N SER A 55 -0.10 13.46 15.58
CA SER A 55 -0.26 13.89 16.98
C SER A 55 -0.73 15.35 17.07
N SER A 56 -0.16 16.24 16.26
CA SER A 56 -0.56 17.65 16.17
C SER A 56 -2.01 17.84 15.71
N ALA A 57 -2.54 16.87 14.93
CA ALA A 57 -3.94 16.84 14.51
C ALA A 57 -4.87 16.14 15.54
N GLY A 58 -4.35 15.71 16.69
CA GLY A 58 -5.11 15.01 17.73
C GLY A 58 -5.36 13.53 17.46
N GLY A 59 -4.66 12.94 16.49
CA GLY A 59 -4.67 11.51 16.20
C GLY A 59 -3.62 10.74 17.00
N HIS A 60 -3.56 9.42 16.78
CA HIS A 60 -2.57 8.54 17.40
C HIS A 60 -1.80 7.76 16.33
N ALA A 61 -0.48 7.86 16.33
CA ALA A 61 0.40 7.05 15.51
C ALA A 61 1.71 6.75 16.22
N VAL A 62 2.33 5.62 15.86
CA VAL A 62 3.64 5.20 16.37
C VAL A 62 4.53 4.75 15.20
N ALA A 63 5.82 5.05 15.26
CA ALA A 63 6.80 4.63 14.26
C ALA A 63 7.43 3.29 14.64
N VAL A 64 7.48 2.35 13.69
CA VAL A 64 8.10 1.04 13.89
C VAL A 64 9.00 0.69 12.70
N GLN A 65 10.29 0.55 12.98
CA GLN A 65 11.28 0.12 11.98
C GLN A 65 11.17 -1.38 11.75
N ALA A 66 11.00 -1.79 10.49
CA ALA A 66 11.08 -3.20 10.08
C ALA A 66 11.24 -3.33 8.58
N ASP A 67 12.10 -4.23 8.12
CA ASP A 67 12.15 -4.67 6.73
C ASP A 67 11.08 -5.74 6.51
N VAL A 68 10.12 -5.45 5.63
CA VAL A 68 9.00 -6.34 5.33
C VAL A 68 9.42 -7.64 4.64
N SER A 69 10.62 -7.70 4.06
CA SER A 69 11.18 -8.92 3.48
C SER A 69 11.74 -9.90 4.53
N SER A 70 11.89 -9.46 5.79
CA SER A 70 12.37 -10.27 6.91
C SER A 70 11.21 -10.77 7.76
N GLU A 71 10.99 -12.08 7.79
CA GLU A 71 9.93 -12.70 8.60
C GLU A 71 10.05 -12.34 10.09
N GLU A 72 11.27 -12.39 10.64
CA GLU A 72 11.54 -12.08 12.04
C GLU A 72 11.16 -10.62 12.37
N GLN A 73 11.57 -9.65 11.51
CA GLN A 73 11.25 -8.25 11.72
C GLN A 73 9.76 -7.96 11.56
N VAL A 74 9.08 -8.64 10.63
CA VAL A 74 7.62 -8.53 10.48
C VAL A 74 6.91 -9.03 11.74
N GLN A 75 7.29 -10.20 12.29
CA GLN A 75 6.71 -10.70 13.52
C GLN A 75 6.92 -9.75 14.70
N ALA A 76 8.14 -9.22 14.88
CA ALA A 76 8.44 -8.24 15.90
C ALA A 76 7.64 -6.93 15.71
N MET A 77 7.48 -6.46 14.48
CA MET A 77 6.68 -5.28 14.15
C MET A 77 5.21 -5.46 14.55
N PHE A 78 4.59 -6.61 14.24
CA PHE A 78 3.20 -6.87 14.60
C PHE A 78 3.00 -7.03 16.12
N ALA A 79 3.94 -7.66 16.83
CA ALA A 79 3.91 -7.74 18.28
C ALA A 79 3.94 -6.33 18.89
N ARG A 80 4.92 -5.51 18.52
CA ARG A 80 5.03 -4.12 18.99
C ARG A 80 3.80 -3.29 18.60
N ALA A 81 3.29 -3.44 17.39
CA ALA A 81 2.08 -2.75 16.93
C ALA A 81 0.86 -3.06 17.81
N SER A 82 0.69 -4.34 18.17
CA SER A 82 -0.39 -4.76 19.06
C SER A 82 -0.26 -4.17 20.46
N ASP A 83 0.94 -4.12 21.00
CA ASP A 83 1.20 -3.54 22.34
C ASP A 83 0.92 -2.04 22.34
N GLU A 84 1.46 -1.30 21.38
CA GLU A 84 1.34 0.16 21.28
C GLU A 84 -0.10 0.63 20.97
N LEU A 85 -0.85 -0.14 20.16
CA LEU A 85 -2.23 0.22 19.79
C LEU A 85 -3.31 -0.47 20.66
N GLY A 86 -2.90 -1.24 21.66
CA GLY A 86 -3.83 -1.89 22.61
C GLY A 86 -4.67 -3.01 22.01
N GLY A 87 -4.14 -3.75 21.04
CA GLY A 87 -4.78 -4.91 20.43
C GLY A 87 -4.31 -5.23 19.02
N PRO A 88 -4.77 -6.34 18.42
CA PRO A 88 -4.30 -6.76 17.12
C PRO A 88 -4.65 -5.76 16.02
N ILE A 89 -3.80 -5.72 14.99
CA ILE A 89 -4.05 -4.93 13.78
C ILE A 89 -5.28 -5.49 13.05
N ASP A 90 -6.26 -4.67 12.80
CA ASP A 90 -7.49 -5.00 12.06
C ASP A 90 -7.60 -4.30 10.69
N LEU A 91 -6.63 -3.41 10.37
CA LEU A 91 -6.48 -2.77 9.08
C LEU A 91 -5.00 -2.81 8.66
N LEU A 92 -4.67 -3.65 7.70
CA LEU A 92 -3.33 -3.70 7.10
C LEU A 92 -3.34 -3.01 5.75
N VAL A 93 -2.35 -2.13 5.52
CA VAL A 93 -2.08 -1.57 4.19
C VAL A 93 -0.65 -1.98 3.79
N ASN A 94 -0.52 -2.95 2.90
CA ASN A 94 0.72 -3.34 2.28
C ASN A 94 1.08 -2.32 1.20
N ASN A 95 1.88 -1.32 1.56
CA ASN A 95 2.29 -0.25 0.68
C ASN A 95 3.78 -0.28 0.35
N ALA A 96 4.63 -0.86 1.20
CA ALA A 96 6.06 -0.96 0.93
C ALA A 96 6.32 -1.57 -0.46
N GLY A 97 7.18 -0.94 -1.24
CA GLY A 97 7.54 -1.41 -2.57
C GLY A 97 8.77 -0.71 -3.10
N ILE A 98 9.50 -1.41 -3.94
CA ILE A 98 10.70 -0.92 -4.63
C ILE A 98 10.64 -1.30 -6.10
N GLU A 99 11.32 -0.52 -6.91
CA GLU A 99 11.51 -0.76 -8.34
C GLU A 99 12.90 -0.32 -8.77
N LYS A 100 13.43 -0.94 -9.82
CA LYS A 100 14.70 -0.57 -10.43
C LYS A 100 14.76 -1.12 -11.85
N PRO A 101 15.15 -0.33 -12.85
CA PRO A 101 15.18 -0.80 -14.23
C PRO A 101 16.39 -1.69 -14.53
N PHE A 102 16.15 -2.85 -15.15
CA PHE A 102 17.19 -3.74 -15.70
C PHE A 102 16.72 -4.33 -17.03
N GLN A 103 17.62 -4.41 -18.02
CA GLN A 103 17.39 -5.27 -19.17
C GLN A 103 17.35 -6.74 -18.71
N LEU A 104 16.52 -7.56 -19.34
CA LEU A 104 16.38 -8.97 -18.95
C LEU A 104 17.74 -9.71 -18.93
N VAL A 105 18.57 -9.45 -19.94
CA VAL A 105 19.89 -10.12 -20.10
C VAL A 105 20.93 -9.71 -19.05
N ASP A 106 20.73 -8.56 -18.40
CA ASP A 106 21.69 -7.97 -17.44
C ASP A 106 21.13 -7.98 -16.00
N MET A 107 19.91 -8.51 -15.79
CA MET A 107 19.27 -8.49 -14.47
C MET A 107 19.93 -9.50 -13.52
N PRO A 108 20.61 -9.06 -12.44
CA PRO A 108 21.14 -9.98 -11.44
C PRO A 108 20.02 -10.70 -10.68
N LEU A 109 20.22 -11.97 -10.36
CA LEU A 109 19.26 -12.73 -9.56
C LEU A 109 19.02 -12.09 -8.17
N GLU A 110 20.03 -11.43 -7.63
CA GLU A 110 19.92 -10.68 -6.37
C GLU A 110 18.88 -9.55 -6.45
N GLU A 111 18.92 -8.75 -7.52
CA GLU A 111 17.96 -7.65 -7.74
C GLU A 111 16.53 -8.20 -8.00
N TRP A 112 16.42 -9.29 -8.76
CA TRP A 112 15.17 -10.01 -8.91
C TRP A 112 14.60 -10.44 -7.55
N ASN A 113 15.39 -11.14 -6.73
CA ASN A 113 14.98 -11.62 -5.42
C ASN A 113 14.64 -10.49 -4.46
N LYS A 114 15.40 -9.39 -4.51
CA LYS A 114 15.17 -8.21 -3.67
C LYS A 114 13.81 -7.58 -3.95
N VAL A 115 13.46 -7.38 -5.23
CA VAL A 115 12.16 -6.81 -5.60
C VAL A 115 11.03 -7.76 -5.23
N LEU A 116 11.14 -9.06 -5.51
CA LEU A 116 10.13 -10.04 -5.09
C LEU A 116 10.04 -10.16 -3.56
N GLY A 117 11.16 -10.07 -2.86
CA GLY A 117 11.22 -10.08 -1.40
C GLY A 117 10.37 -8.98 -0.77
N VAL A 118 10.56 -7.74 -1.23
CA VAL A 118 9.81 -6.59 -0.70
C VAL A 118 8.38 -6.56 -1.23
N ASN A 119 8.19 -6.69 -2.56
CA ASN A 119 6.92 -6.40 -3.21
C ASN A 119 5.90 -7.55 -3.18
N LEU A 120 6.33 -8.79 -2.96
CA LEU A 120 5.45 -9.98 -2.97
C LEU A 120 5.55 -10.78 -1.67
N THR A 121 6.78 -11.15 -1.24
CA THR A 121 6.96 -11.88 0.01
C THR A 121 6.58 -11.02 1.22
N GLY A 122 6.94 -9.73 1.23
CA GLY A 122 6.58 -8.80 2.29
C GLY A 122 5.07 -8.69 2.53
N PRO A 123 4.25 -8.40 1.49
CA PRO A 123 2.79 -8.46 1.60
C PRO A 123 2.24 -9.78 2.14
N PHE A 124 2.81 -10.91 1.73
CA PHE A 124 2.43 -12.22 2.28
C PHE A 124 2.74 -12.33 3.78
N LEU A 125 3.95 -11.98 4.20
CA LEU A 125 4.36 -12.04 5.62
C LEU A 125 3.47 -11.13 6.48
N CYS A 126 3.27 -9.89 6.08
CA CYS A 126 2.44 -8.93 6.81
C CYS A 126 0.96 -9.38 6.86
N ALA A 127 0.40 -9.83 5.73
CA ALA A 127 -0.98 -10.29 5.68
C ALA A 127 -1.21 -11.54 6.55
N ARG A 128 -0.22 -12.44 6.61
CA ARG A 128 -0.28 -13.63 7.48
C ARG A 128 -0.35 -13.24 8.95
N GLU A 129 0.49 -12.32 9.40
CA GLU A 129 0.48 -11.88 10.81
C GLU A 129 -0.80 -11.08 11.13
N ALA A 130 -1.26 -10.20 10.24
CA ALA A 130 -2.53 -9.50 10.42
C ALA A 130 -3.70 -10.47 10.50
N ALA A 131 -3.79 -11.43 9.58
CA ALA A 131 -4.86 -12.43 9.56
C ALA A 131 -4.84 -13.32 10.82
N ARG A 132 -3.65 -13.71 11.31
CA ARG A 132 -3.52 -14.45 12.59
C ARG A 132 -4.10 -13.66 13.75
N GLY A 133 -3.79 -12.36 13.84
CA GLY A 133 -4.34 -11.48 14.88
C GLY A 133 -5.86 -11.34 14.79
N MET A 134 -6.39 -11.04 13.58
CA MET A 134 -7.82 -10.91 13.34
C MET A 134 -8.59 -12.20 13.65
N VAL A 135 -8.10 -13.36 13.16
CA VAL A 135 -8.72 -14.66 13.40
C VAL A 135 -8.65 -15.04 14.87
N GLY A 136 -7.51 -14.82 15.54
CA GLY A 136 -7.32 -15.09 16.96
C GLY A 136 -8.26 -14.27 17.85
N ALA A 137 -8.55 -13.04 17.47
CA ALA A 137 -9.49 -12.17 18.16
C ALA A 137 -10.96 -12.40 17.76
N GLY A 138 -11.25 -13.23 16.74
CA GLY A 138 -12.60 -13.38 16.19
C GLY A 138 -13.16 -12.08 15.59
N ALA A 139 -12.30 -11.14 15.21
CA ALA A 139 -12.67 -9.81 14.75
C ALA A 139 -12.64 -9.72 13.21
N PRO A 140 -13.56 -8.94 12.60
CA PRO A 140 -13.48 -8.62 11.19
C PRO A 140 -12.28 -7.72 10.91
N GLY A 141 -11.80 -7.71 9.66
CA GLY A 141 -10.69 -6.87 9.28
C GLY A 141 -10.57 -6.60 7.80
N VAL A 142 -9.59 -5.79 7.44
CA VAL A 142 -9.32 -5.42 6.04
C VAL A 142 -7.83 -5.46 5.76
N ILE A 143 -7.46 -6.08 4.65
CA ILE A 143 -6.12 -6.06 4.08
C ILE A 143 -6.21 -5.35 2.74
N VAL A 144 -5.51 -4.22 2.60
CA VAL A 144 -5.40 -3.47 1.36
C VAL A 144 -3.97 -3.60 0.85
N ASN A 145 -3.79 -4.05 -0.39
CA ASN A 145 -2.47 -4.08 -1.03
C ASN A 145 -2.37 -2.94 -2.04
N ILE A 146 -1.32 -2.15 -1.97
CA ILE A 146 -0.96 -1.19 -3.01
C ILE A 146 -0.25 -1.95 -4.12
N SER A 147 -1.01 -2.26 -5.16
CA SER A 147 -0.53 -2.91 -6.37
C SER A 147 0.03 -1.86 -7.35
N SER A 148 -0.30 -1.96 -8.61
CA SER A 148 0.06 -1.02 -9.68
C SER A 148 -0.76 -1.33 -10.94
N VAL A 149 -0.91 -0.38 -11.84
CA VAL A 149 -1.35 -0.66 -13.22
C VAL A 149 -0.50 -1.75 -13.87
N HIS A 150 0.75 -1.92 -13.43
CA HIS A 150 1.67 -2.95 -13.91
C HIS A 150 1.35 -4.38 -13.41
N GLU A 151 0.25 -4.58 -12.72
CA GLU A 151 -0.33 -5.92 -12.53
C GLU A 151 -1.03 -6.44 -13.81
N VAL A 152 -1.28 -5.55 -14.78
CA VAL A 152 -1.94 -5.86 -16.06
C VAL A 152 -1.24 -5.25 -17.28
N ILE A 153 -0.52 -4.13 -17.11
CA ILE A 153 0.23 -3.47 -18.19
C ILE A 153 1.71 -3.85 -18.07
N PRO A 154 2.35 -4.39 -19.11
CA PRO A 154 3.79 -4.63 -19.09
C PRO A 154 4.58 -3.31 -19.01
N TRP A 155 5.75 -3.37 -18.37
CA TRP A 155 6.69 -2.26 -18.30
C TRP A 155 8.08 -2.74 -18.68
N GLU A 156 8.58 -2.21 -19.78
CA GLU A 156 9.90 -2.55 -20.29
C GLU A 156 10.98 -2.28 -19.23
N ARG A 157 11.92 -3.21 -19.05
CA ARG A 157 13.00 -3.18 -18.06
C ARG A 157 12.57 -3.40 -16.60
N PHE A 158 11.29 -3.56 -16.30
CA PHE A 158 10.76 -3.76 -14.95
C PHE A 158 10.08 -5.14 -14.78
N GLY A 159 10.60 -6.18 -15.46
CA GLY A 159 9.98 -7.51 -15.45
C GLY A 159 9.76 -8.11 -14.06
N HIS A 160 10.71 -7.94 -13.14
CA HIS A 160 10.57 -8.39 -11.75
C HIS A 160 9.49 -7.60 -10.98
N TYR A 161 9.37 -6.29 -11.23
CA TYR A 161 8.32 -5.46 -10.64
C TYR A 161 6.93 -5.89 -11.14
N CYS A 162 6.75 -5.99 -12.46
CA CYS A 162 5.49 -6.45 -13.06
C CYS A 162 5.12 -7.86 -12.55
N ALA A 163 6.09 -8.78 -12.50
CA ALA A 163 5.88 -10.12 -11.95
C ALA A 163 5.41 -10.07 -10.48
N SER A 164 6.01 -9.21 -9.65
CA SER A 164 5.62 -9.03 -8.26
C SER A 164 4.19 -8.51 -8.12
N LYS A 165 3.80 -7.50 -8.91
CA LYS A 165 2.47 -6.88 -8.84
C LYS A 165 1.37 -7.79 -9.40
N ALA A 166 1.64 -8.51 -10.49
CA ALA A 166 0.76 -9.57 -11.00
C ALA A 166 0.61 -10.72 -9.99
N GLY A 167 1.70 -11.09 -9.30
CA GLY A 167 1.68 -12.07 -8.22
C GLY A 167 0.80 -11.62 -7.06
N VAL A 168 0.95 -10.38 -6.58
CA VAL A 168 0.10 -9.81 -5.53
C VAL A 168 -1.37 -9.84 -5.93
N LYS A 169 -1.70 -9.50 -7.18
CA LYS A 169 -3.08 -9.53 -7.68
C LYS A 169 -3.75 -10.88 -7.46
N LEU A 170 -3.21 -11.94 -8.04
CA LEU A 170 -3.84 -13.26 -7.99
C LEU A 170 -3.77 -13.88 -6.60
N TRP A 171 -2.67 -13.67 -5.88
CA TRP A 171 -2.53 -14.09 -4.50
C TRP A 171 -3.59 -13.43 -3.60
N ALA A 172 -3.79 -12.12 -3.70
CA ALA A 172 -4.82 -11.40 -2.95
C ALA A 172 -6.23 -11.93 -3.22
N GLN A 173 -6.55 -12.23 -4.48
CA GLN A 173 -7.83 -12.85 -4.86
C GLN A 173 -8.01 -14.24 -4.22
N THR A 174 -6.93 -15.01 -4.13
CA THR A 174 -6.94 -16.35 -3.51
C THR A 174 -7.23 -16.25 -2.01
N ILE A 175 -6.44 -15.44 -1.29
CA ILE A 175 -6.62 -15.31 0.17
C ILE A 175 -7.91 -14.56 0.55
N ALA A 176 -8.45 -13.73 -0.32
CA ALA A 176 -9.77 -13.12 -0.12
C ALA A 176 -10.86 -14.20 0.02
N LYS A 177 -10.82 -15.26 -0.78
CA LYS A 177 -11.76 -16.39 -0.68
C LYS A 177 -11.56 -17.19 0.60
N GLU A 178 -10.32 -17.38 1.06
CA GLU A 178 -10.00 -18.10 2.30
C GLU A 178 -10.46 -17.33 3.53
N LEU A 179 -10.33 -15.99 3.52
CA LEU A 179 -10.56 -15.15 4.68
C LEU A 179 -12.01 -14.60 4.75
N ALA A 180 -12.75 -14.59 3.65
CA ALA A 180 -14.14 -14.09 3.61
C ALA A 180 -15.07 -14.74 4.65
N PRO A 181 -15.02 -16.05 4.92
CA PRO A 181 -15.85 -16.66 5.99
C PRO A 181 -15.54 -16.13 7.40
N ARG A 182 -14.39 -15.50 7.58
CA ARG A 182 -13.95 -14.83 8.84
C ARG A 182 -14.25 -13.33 8.84
N ARG A 183 -15.00 -12.82 7.84
CA ARG A 183 -15.26 -11.38 7.63
C ARG A 183 -14.00 -10.54 7.51
N ILE A 184 -12.94 -11.10 6.92
CA ILE A 184 -11.71 -10.39 6.58
C ILE A 184 -11.72 -10.16 5.08
N ARG A 185 -11.73 -8.89 4.67
CA ARG A 185 -11.69 -8.49 3.26
C ARG A 185 -10.24 -8.32 2.80
N VAL A 186 -9.96 -8.72 1.58
CA VAL A 186 -8.66 -8.47 0.93
C VAL A 186 -8.92 -7.82 -0.41
N VAL A 187 -8.34 -6.64 -0.61
CA VAL A 187 -8.54 -5.83 -1.81
C VAL A 187 -7.22 -5.22 -2.27
N ASN A 188 -7.10 -4.96 -3.56
CA ASN A 188 -5.96 -4.24 -4.12
C ASN A 188 -6.41 -2.84 -4.55
N VAL A 189 -5.52 -1.87 -4.38
CA VAL A 189 -5.55 -0.59 -5.07
C VAL A 189 -4.41 -0.59 -6.07
N ALA A 190 -4.69 -0.31 -7.33
CA ALA A 190 -3.69 -0.24 -8.39
C ALA A 190 -3.53 1.21 -8.87
N PRO A 191 -2.54 1.93 -8.34
CA PRO A 191 -2.23 3.28 -8.81
C PRO A 191 -1.69 3.28 -10.23
N GLY A 192 -1.98 4.36 -10.97
CA GLY A 192 -1.22 4.78 -12.14
C GLY A 192 0.08 5.51 -11.77
N ALA A 193 0.49 6.46 -12.57
CA ALA A 193 1.62 7.34 -12.27
C ALA A 193 1.22 8.36 -11.19
N ILE A 194 1.86 8.30 -10.01
CA ILE A 194 1.57 9.14 -8.85
C ILE A 194 2.78 10.02 -8.52
N ALA A 195 2.53 11.28 -8.16
CA ALA A 195 3.55 12.27 -7.78
C ALA A 195 4.17 11.92 -6.40
N THR A 196 5.14 11.01 -6.41
CA THR A 196 5.83 10.51 -5.22
C THR A 196 7.35 10.61 -5.36
N PRO A 197 8.13 10.48 -4.27
CA PRO A 197 9.59 10.46 -4.34
C PRO A 197 10.19 9.41 -5.29
N ILE A 198 9.50 8.30 -5.53
CA ILE A 198 9.91 7.27 -6.51
C ILE A 198 9.95 7.84 -7.94
N ASN A 199 9.04 8.76 -8.26
CA ASN A 199 8.93 9.38 -9.58
C ASN A 199 9.66 10.74 -9.69
N LYS A 200 10.51 11.09 -8.70
CA LYS A 200 11.19 12.39 -8.64
C LYS A 200 11.93 12.73 -9.93
N ASP A 201 12.73 11.80 -10.46
CA ASP A 201 13.54 12.00 -11.67
C ASP A 201 12.68 12.26 -12.93
N VAL A 202 11.45 11.73 -12.95
CA VAL A 202 10.49 11.98 -14.03
C VAL A 202 9.79 13.33 -13.83
N LEU A 203 9.41 13.63 -12.60
CA LEU A 203 8.68 14.87 -12.27
C LEU A 203 9.55 16.12 -12.42
N GLU A 204 10.86 16.03 -12.17
CA GLU A 204 11.83 17.12 -12.32
C GLU A 204 12.30 17.31 -13.77
N ASP A 205 12.09 16.35 -14.66
CA ASP A 205 12.41 16.41 -16.09
C ASP A 205 11.14 16.68 -16.90
N GLU A 206 10.97 17.88 -17.42
CA GLU A 206 9.76 18.30 -18.14
C GLU A 206 9.46 17.40 -19.37
N VAL A 207 10.48 16.91 -20.07
CA VAL A 207 10.31 16.08 -21.27
C VAL A 207 9.77 14.70 -20.86
N LYS A 208 10.37 14.07 -19.83
CA LYS A 208 9.91 12.79 -19.31
C LYS A 208 8.51 12.92 -18.71
N ARG A 209 8.27 13.98 -17.92
CA ARG A 209 6.97 14.23 -17.30
C ARG A 209 5.87 14.31 -18.36
N ARG A 210 6.06 15.12 -19.40
CA ARG A 210 5.08 15.25 -20.50
C ARG A 210 4.87 13.94 -21.26
N ALA A 211 5.93 13.14 -21.43
CA ALA A 211 5.80 11.83 -22.06
C ALA A 211 4.90 10.89 -21.26
N VAL A 212 5.06 10.84 -19.93
CA VAL A 212 4.20 10.05 -19.06
C VAL A 212 2.77 10.62 -19.00
N GLU A 213 2.62 11.96 -18.88
CA GLU A 213 1.30 12.60 -18.86
C GLU A 213 0.49 12.30 -20.14
N ALA A 214 1.17 12.18 -21.28
CA ALA A 214 0.53 11.83 -22.57
C ALA A 214 -0.03 10.38 -22.60
N GLU A 215 0.48 9.49 -21.74
CA GLU A 215 -0.03 8.11 -21.59
C GLU A 215 -1.23 8.03 -20.62
N ILE A 216 -1.52 9.11 -19.89
CA ILE A 216 -2.59 9.18 -18.92
C ILE A 216 -3.79 9.93 -19.55
N PRO A 217 -4.94 9.27 -19.79
CA PRO A 217 -6.11 9.94 -20.35
C PRO A 217 -6.56 11.17 -19.55
N TRP A 218 -6.37 11.18 -18.21
CA TRP A 218 -6.68 12.32 -17.34
C TRP A 218 -5.69 13.50 -17.50
N GLY A 219 -4.56 13.29 -18.19
CA GLY A 219 -3.58 14.32 -18.58
C GLY A 219 -2.67 14.84 -17.46
N ARG A 220 -2.59 14.14 -16.32
CA ARG A 220 -1.69 14.49 -15.21
C ARG A 220 -1.32 13.28 -14.37
N PHE A 221 -0.25 13.40 -13.62
CA PHE A 221 0.01 12.48 -12.50
C PHE A 221 -1.13 12.57 -11.46
N GLY A 222 -1.41 11.44 -10.82
CA GLY A 222 -2.24 11.40 -9.62
C GLY A 222 -1.46 11.89 -8.40
N GLU A 223 -2.18 12.30 -7.35
CA GLU A 223 -1.60 12.70 -6.07
C GLU A 223 -1.70 11.56 -5.05
N PRO A 224 -0.75 11.43 -4.11
CA PRO A 224 -0.80 10.41 -3.06
C PRO A 224 -2.11 10.42 -2.26
N GLU A 225 -2.71 11.59 -2.09
CA GLU A 225 -3.98 11.80 -1.39
C GLU A 225 -5.16 11.13 -2.11
N GLU A 226 -5.12 11.01 -3.44
CA GLU A 226 -6.16 10.34 -4.23
C GLU A 226 -6.13 8.83 -3.97
N ILE A 227 -4.94 8.25 -3.84
CA ILE A 227 -4.78 6.84 -3.43
C ILE A 227 -5.20 6.64 -1.98
N ALA A 228 -4.79 7.54 -1.07
CA ALA A 228 -5.15 7.48 0.34
C ALA A 228 -6.68 7.56 0.53
N ALA A 229 -7.38 8.34 -0.29
CA ALA A 229 -8.85 8.42 -0.27
C ALA A 229 -9.51 7.09 -0.66
N ALA A 230 -9.01 6.43 -1.70
CA ALA A 230 -9.47 5.11 -2.11
C ALA A 230 -9.22 4.04 -1.02
N VAL A 231 -8.04 4.06 -0.41
CA VAL A 231 -7.70 3.16 0.71
C VAL A 231 -8.63 3.38 1.89
N ALA A 232 -8.89 4.63 2.29
CA ALA A 232 -9.77 4.95 3.42
C ALA A 232 -11.22 4.50 3.16
N TRP A 233 -11.73 4.67 1.93
CA TRP A 233 -13.04 4.13 1.56
C TRP A 233 -13.07 2.61 1.63
N LEU A 234 -12.08 1.92 1.04
CA LEU A 234 -11.99 0.46 1.10
C LEU A 234 -11.83 -0.07 2.53
N ALA A 235 -11.21 0.69 3.43
CA ALA A 235 -11.07 0.35 4.84
C ALA A 235 -12.37 0.49 5.64
N SER A 236 -13.32 1.28 5.16
CA SER A 236 -14.57 1.60 5.84
C SER A 236 -15.66 0.53 5.64
N GLU A 237 -16.76 0.65 6.40
CA GLU A 237 -17.95 -0.19 6.26
C GLU A 237 -18.70 0.08 4.96
N GLU A 238 -18.53 1.27 4.35
CA GLU A 238 -19.15 1.60 3.05
C GLU A 238 -18.69 0.65 1.93
N ALA A 239 -17.52 0.01 2.10
CA ALA A 239 -16.98 -0.98 1.18
C ALA A 239 -17.16 -2.44 1.68
N GLU A 240 -18.12 -2.71 2.58
CA GLU A 240 -18.24 -4.03 3.24
C GLU A 240 -18.41 -5.18 2.23
N TYR A 241 -19.04 -4.94 1.10
CA TYR A 241 -19.26 -5.98 0.07
C TYR A 241 -18.14 -6.04 -0.98
N VAL A 242 -17.01 -5.33 -0.77
CA VAL A 242 -15.87 -5.29 -1.70
C VAL A 242 -14.72 -6.16 -1.18
N THR A 243 -14.45 -7.27 -1.84
CA THR A 243 -13.31 -8.17 -1.56
C THR A 243 -12.89 -8.93 -2.81
N GLY A 244 -11.64 -9.39 -2.90
CA GLY A 244 -11.11 -10.20 -4.00
C GLY A 244 -11.01 -9.46 -5.34
N THR A 245 -10.91 -8.14 -5.32
CA THR A 245 -10.84 -7.32 -6.53
C THR A 245 -9.71 -6.30 -6.47
N THR A 246 -9.42 -5.67 -7.60
CA THR A 246 -8.53 -4.52 -7.72
C THR A 246 -9.32 -3.27 -8.11
N LEU A 247 -9.15 -2.20 -7.35
CA LEU A 247 -9.60 -0.86 -7.71
C LEU A 247 -8.46 -0.12 -8.40
N PHE A 248 -8.60 0.17 -9.68
CA PHE A 248 -7.65 1.01 -10.41
C PHE A 248 -7.91 2.48 -10.10
N VAL A 249 -6.86 3.21 -9.71
CA VAL A 249 -6.85 4.65 -9.44
C VAL A 249 -5.71 5.23 -10.26
N ASP A 250 -5.93 5.38 -11.55
CA ASP A 250 -4.88 5.46 -12.56
C ASP A 250 -5.09 6.55 -13.63
N GLY A 251 -6.09 7.40 -13.48
CA GLY A 251 -6.43 8.41 -14.47
C GLY A 251 -6.81 7.84 -15.85
N GLY A 252 -7.18 6.55 -15.90
CA GLY A 252 -7.58 5.86 -17.12
C GLY A 252 -6.44 5.16 -17.86
N MET A 253 -5.22 5.06 -17.29
CA MET A 253 -4.06 4.40 -17.95
C MET A 253 -4.35 2.95 -18.37
N THR A 254 -5.18 2.23 -17.62
CA THR A 254 -5.57 0.84 -17.96
C THR A 254 -6.78 0.75 -18.88
N ALA A 255 -7.44 1.88 -19.21
CA ALA A 255 -8.53 1.88 -20.16
C ALA A 255 -8.00 1.62 -21.57
N TYR A 256 -8.73 0.82 -22.34
CA TYR A 256 -8.37 0.59 -23.73
C TYR A 256 -8.41 1.92 -24.49
N PRO A 257 -7.45 2.17 -25.40
CA PRO A 257 -7.52 3.33 -26.28
C PRO A 257 -8.84 3.30 -27.06
N GLY A 258 -9.48 4.47 -27.15
CA GLY A 258 -10.71 4.59 -27.92
C GLY A 258 -10.48 4.19 -29.37
N PHE A 259 -11.43 3.54 -29.98
CA PHE A 259 -11.42 3.35 -31.43
C PHE A 259 -11.67 4.72 -32.06
N ILE A 260 -10.73 5.18 -32.88
CA ILE A 260 -10.87 6.38 -33.70
C ILE A 260 -11.48 5.95 -35.04
#